data_c3377fd6b9480f495102197cfc2efd4b
#
_entry.id   c3377fd6b9480f495102197cfc2efd4b
#
_cell.length_a   1.000
_cell.length_b   1.000
_cell.length_c   1.000
_cell.angle_alpha   90.00
_cell.angle_beta   90.00
_cell.angle_gamma   90.00
#
_symmetry.space_group_name_H-M   'P 1'
#
loop_
_entity.id
_entity.type
_entity.pdbx_description
1 polymer ?
#
loop_
_entity_poly.entity_id
_entity_poly.type
_entity_poly.pdbx_seq_one_letter_code
_entity_poly.pdbx_strand_id
1 'polypeptide(L)'
;IPEEIDGLSLLPLLEKGKAPWREYIDIEHSTAYWADNYWCALTDGEIKYIWFFRTGEEQLFDLSKDPYELHDLSKAKASGKTLEKMRKAMAGHLQERGEEWVKDGKLVIRNKNLLYSPNYPTNKK
;
A
#
# COMPACT_ATOMS: atom_id res chain seq x y z
N ILE A 1 4.14 -14.29 -22.45
CA ILE A 1 3.59 -13.49 -21.34
C ILE A 1 3.28 -12.13 -21.94
N PRO A 2 2.06 -11.60 -21.81
CA PRO A 2 1.74 -10.24 -22.25
C PRO A 2 2.69 -9.20 -21.65
N GLU A 3 3.02 -8.14 -22.38
CA GLU A 3 3.95 -7.10 -21.91
C GLU A 3 3.35 -6.23 -20.80
N GLU A 4 2.03 -6.23 -20.63
CA GLU A 4 1.27 -5.39 -19.68
C GLU A 4 0.92 -6.13 -18.38
N ILE A 5 1.84 -6.94 -17.83
CA ILE A 5 1.60 -7.63 -16.56
C ILE A 5 2.44 -6.99 -15.45
N ASP A 6 1.79 -6.58 -14.36
CA ASP A 6 2.45 -6.05 -13.17
C ASP A 6 3.27 -7.10 -12.39
N GLY A 7 3.02 -8.37 -12.66
CA GLY A 7 3.71 -9.50 -12.02
C GLY A 7 5.15 -9.68 -12.51
N LEU A 8 6.07 -9.98 -11.58
CA LEU A 8 7.43 -10.40 -11.90
C LEU A 8 7.59 -11.89 -11.72
N SER A 9 8.37 -12.53 -12.64
CA SER A 9 8.68 -13.95 -12.53
C SER A 9 9.55 -14.22 -11.32
N LEU A 10 9.20 -15.23 -10.52
CA LEU A 10 10.01 -15.70 -9.39
C LEU A 10 11.19 -16.58 -9.83
N LEU A 11 11.22 -17.05 -11.08
CA LEU A 11 12.28 -17.95 -11.58
C LEU A 11 13.70 -17.42 -11.34
N PRO A 12 14.01 -16.12 -11.61
CA PRO A 12 15.36 -15.61 -11.37
C PRO A 12 15.81 -15.70 -9.91
N LEU A 13 14.86 -15.61 -8.95
CA LEU A 13 15.15 -15.76 -7.53
C LEU A 13 15.46 -17.22 -7.17
N LEU A 14 14.75 -18.17 -7.80
CA LEU A 14 14.95 -19.59 -7.59
C LEU A 14 16.26 -20.09 -8.22
N GLU A 15 16.59 -19.61 -9.42
CA GLU A 15 17.77 -20.06 -10.16
C GLU A 15 19.08 -19.45 -9.66
N LYS A 16 19.07 -18.16 -9.28
CA LYS A 16 20.29 -17.40 -8.95
C LYS A 16 20.43 -17.07 -7.47
N GLY A 17 19.44 -17.40 -6.63
CA GLY A 17 19.42 -17.10 -5.20
C GLY A 17 19.42 -15.60 -4.86
N LYS A 18 19.88 -14.75 -5.76
CA LYS A 18 19.85 -13.27 -5.66
C LYS A 18 19.61 -12.71 -7.06
N ALA A 19 18.48 -12.08 -7.26
CA ALA A 19 18.16 -11.34 -8.47
C ALA A 19 17.63 -9.96 -8.08
N PRO A 20 17.79 -8.93 -8.94
CA PRO A 20 17.07 -7.67 -8.75
C PRO A 20 15.57 -7.94 -8.57
N TRP A 21 15.02 -7.40 -7.52
CA TRP A 21 13.61 -7.56 -7.20
C TRP A 21 12.99 -6.19 -6.95
N ARG A 22 11.66 -6.12 -6.87
CA ARG A 22 10.98 -4.87 -6.53
C ARG A 22 11.37 -4.41 -5.11
N GLU A 23 11.56 -3.10 -4.95
CA GLU A 23 11.92 -2.51 -3.64
C GLU A 23 10.79 -2.67 -2.62
N TYR A 24 9.54 -2.60 -3.09
CA TYR A 24 8.36 -2.73 -2.25
C TYR A 24 7.40 -3.77 -2.81
N ILE A 25 6.70 -4.44 -1.91
CA ILE A 25 5.51 -5.25 -2.21
C ILE A 25 4.31 -4.48 -1.69
N ASP A 26 3.30 -4.33 -2.53
CA ASP A 26 2.01 -3.73 -2.18
C ASP A 26 0.99 -4.80 -1.80
N ILE A 27 0.12 -4.44 -0.86
CA ILE A 27 -0.99 -5.25 -0.39
C ILE A 27 -2.20 -4.34 -0.28
N GLU A 28 -3.30 -4.68 -0.92
CA GLU A 28 -4.53 -3.91 -0.84
C GLU A 28 -5.65 -4.68 -0.17
N HIS A 29 -6.45 -3.97 0.61
CA HIS A 29 -7.69 -4.46 1.17
C HIS A 29 -8.85 -3.55 0.74
N SER A 30 -9.86 -4.14 0.14
CA SER A 30 -11.09 -3.45 -0.21
C SER A 30 -12.03 -3.35 0.99
N THR A 31 -13.11 -2.60 0.84
CA THR A 31 -14.14 -2.32 1.86
C THR A 31 -14.98 -3.53 2.29
N ALA A 32 -14.45 -4.75 2.17
CA ALA A 32 -15.12 -5.94 2.66
C ALA A 32 -15.38 -5.80 4.18
N TYR A 33 -16.59 -6.10 4.62
CA TYR A 33 -17.11 -6.04 5.99
C TYR A 33 -17.29 -4.63 6.59
N TRP A 34 -16.42 -3.66 6.25
CA TRP A 34 -16.43 -2.34 6.89
C TRP A 34 -15.94 -1.26 5.93
N ALA A 35 -16.70 -0.17 5.82
CA ALA A 35 -16.39 0.91 4.87
C ALA A 35 -15.02 1.56 5.10
N ASP A 36 -14.59 1.69 6.35
CA ASP A 36 -13.32 2.31 6.70
C ASP A 36 -12.13 1.34 6.61
N ASN A 37 -12.41 0.03 6.45
CA ASN A 37 -11.39 -1.00 6.24
C ASN A 37 -10.95 -1.05 4.78
N TYR A 38 -10.60 0.12 4.24
CA TYR A 38 -10.08 0.28 2.90
C TYR A 38 -8.69 0.89 2.99
N TRP A 39 -7.69 0.09 2.72
CA TRP A 39 -6.30 0.45 2.91
C TRP A 39 -5.37 -0.16 1.86
N CYS A 40 -4.21 0.47 1.71
CA CYS A 40 -3.07 -0.08 1.00
C CYS A 40 -1.88 -0.15 1.95
N ALA A 41 -1.09 -1.21 1.84
CA ALA A 41 0.17 -1.34 2.55
C ALA A 41 1.33 -1.48 1.58
N LEU A 42 2.49 -0.96 1.97
CA LEU A 42 3.78 -1.22 1.34
C LEU A 42 4.73 -1.83 2.35
N THR A 43 5.50 -2.80 1.90
CA THR A 43 6.59 -3.37 2.71
C THR A 43 7.83 -3.62 1.86
N ASP A 44 9.00 -3.30 2.45
CA ASP A 44 10.33 -3.68 1.93
C ASP A 44 10.85 -4.99 2.55
N GLY A 45 10.01 -5.67 3.35
CA GLY A 45 10.33 -6.89 4.08
C GLY A 45 10.79 -6.66 5.53
N GLU A 46 11.26 -5.46 5.87
CA GLU A 46 11.63 -5.06 7.23
C GLU A 46 10.64 -4.08 7.82
N ILE A 47 10.20 -3.12 7.04
CA ILE A 47 9.21 -2.11 7.44
C ILE A 47 7.93 -2.34 6.67
N LYS A 48 6.80 -2.27 7.36
CA LYS A 48 5.46 -2.25 6.76
C LYS A 48 4.75 -0.97 7.13
N TYR A 49 4.22 -0.31 6.12
CA TYR A 49 3.43 0.91 6.27
C TYR A 49 2.05 0.68 5.69
N ILE A 50 1.01 1.13 6.39
CA ILE A 50 -0.40 1.01 5.99
C ILE A 50 -1.01 2.41 5.94
N TRP A 51 -1.70 2.73 4.85
CA TRP A 51 -2.49 3.93 4.67
C TRP A 51 -3.97 3.58 4.51
N PHE A 52 -4.80 4.11 5.39
CA PHE A 52 -6.25 3.97 5.33
C PHE A 52 -6.86 5.11 4.51
N PHE A 53 -7.42 4.77 3.36
CA PHE A 53 -7.86 5.77 2.37
C PHE A 53 -8.97 6.68 2.87
N ARG A 54 -9.87 6.20 3.70
CA ARG A 54 -11.03 6.98 4.15
C ARG A 54 -10.76 7.87 5.35
N THR A 55 -9.98 7.40 6.27
CA THR A 55 -9.71 8.09 7.54
C THR A 55 -8.44 8.90 7.52
N GLY A 56 -7.51 8.54 6.62
CA GLY A 56 -6.17 9.09 6.63
C GLY A 56 -5.32 8.55 7.79
N GLU A 57 -5.77 7.51 8.47
CA GLU A 57 -4.98 6.83 9.48
C GLU A 57 -3.80 6.12 8.86
N GLU A 58 -2.75 6.01 9.63
CA GLU A 58 -1.51 5.36 9.26
C GLU A 58 -1.08 4.37 10.32
N GLN A 59 -0.48 3.28 9.89
CA GLN A 59 0.22 2.35 10.77
C GLN A 59 1.62 2.08 10.21
N LEU A 60 2.56 1.86 11.11
CA LEU A 60 3.95 1.56 10.78
C LEU A 60 4.46 0.45 11.70
N PHE A 61 5.03 -0.59 11.11
CA PHE A 61 5.56 -1.73 11.84
C PHE A 61 7.00 -2.03 11.43
N ASP A 62 7.84 -2.39 12.40
CA ASP A 62 9.18 -2.93 12.20
C ASP A 62 9.09 -4.46 12.30
N LEU A 63 8.93 -5.13 11.15
CA LEU A 63 8.72 -6.58 11.10
C LEU A 63 9.94 -7.37 11.58
N SER A 64 11.12 -6.76 11.58
CA SER A 64 12.35 -7.41 12.07
C SER A 64 12.35 -7.58 13.60
N LYS A 65 11.62 -6.70 14.31
CA LYS A 65 11.50 -6.71 15.78
C LYS A 65 10.12 -7.15 16.27
N ASP A 66 9.11 -6.88 15.45
CA ASP A 66 7.70 -7.15 15.73
C ASP A 66 7.02 -7.87 14.55
N PRO A 67 7.35 -9.15 14.29
CA PRO A 67 6.81 -9.90 13.16
C PRO A 67 5.31 -10.16 13.25
N TYR A 68 4.69 -9.91 14.40
CA TYR A 68 3.25 -10.06 14.64
C TYR A 68 2.48 -8.74 14.59
N GLU A 69 3.17 -7.61 14.29
CA GLU A 69 2.55 -6.30 14.11
C GLU A 69 1.73 -5.85 15.34
N LEU A 70 2.24 -6.11 16.54
CA LEU A 70 1.56 -5.79 17.80
C LEU A 70 1.75 -4.34 18.25
N HIS A 71 2.78 -3.65 17.72
CA HIS A 71 3.18 -2.32 18.16
C HIS A 71 3.24 -1.35 16.97
N ASP A 72 2.20 -0.55 16.81
CA ASP A 72 2.16 0.52 15.81
C ASP A 72 3.12 1.66 16.20
N LEU A 73 4.10 1.91 15.32
CA LEU A 73 5.13 2.93 15.47
C LEU A 73 4.78 4.26 14.79
N SER A 74 3.61 4.39 14.16
CA SER A 74 3.24 5.58 13.38
C SER A 74 3.22 6.87 14.20
N LYS A 75 2.96 6.78 15.51
CA LYS A 75 2.93 7.91 16.44
C LYS A 75 4.21 8.08 17.26
N ALA A 76 5.18 7.20 17.09
CA ALA A 76 6.44 7.25 17.84
C ALA A 76 7.37 8.30 17.22
N LYS A 77 7.86 9.27 18.03
CA LYS A 77 8.76 10.33 17.56
C LYS A 77 10.03 9.79 16.88
N ALA A 78 10.56 8.68 17.39
CA ALA A 78 11.75 8.04 16.84
C ALA A 78 11.56 7.51 15.42
N SER A 79 10.33 7.20 15.03
CA SER A 79 9.99 6.62 13.72
C SER A 79 9.68 7.67 12.64
N GLY A 80 9.73 8.96 12.96
CA GLY A 80 9.29 10.04 12.06
C GLY A 80 9.96 10.03 10.68
N LYS A 81 11.28 9.78 10.62
CA LYS A 81 12.00 9.69 9.33
C LYS A 81 11.58 8.48 8.51
N THR A 82 11.40 7.33 9.15
CA THR A 82 10.94 6.10 8.51
C THR A 82 9.52 6.27 7.99
N LEU A 83 8.63 6.84 8.80
CA LEU A 83 7.26 7.13 8.43
C LEU A 83 7.20 8.06 7.20
N GLU A 84 8.01 9.11 7.17
CA GLU A 84 8.08 10.03 6.03
C GLU A 84 8.60 9.33 4.76
N LYS A 85 9.64 8.48 4.89
CA LYS A 85 10.14 7.66 3.76
C LYS A 85 9.01 6.80 3.18
N MET A 86 8.27 6.10 4.04
CA MET A 86 7.21 5.19 3.61
C MET A 86 6.00 5.93 3.03
N ARG A 87 5.65 7.11 3.57
CA ARG A 87 4.62 7.99 2.95
C ARG A 87 4.99 8.39 1.52
N LYS A 88 6.25 8.78 1.30
CA LYS A 88 6.74 9.15 -0.03
C LYS A 88 6.73 7.95 -0.99
N ALA A 89 7.13 6.78 -0.51
CA ALA A 89 7.08 5.56 -1.29
C ALA A 89 5.63 5.20 -1.69
N MET A 90 4.68 5.27 -0.74
CA MET A 90 3.27 5.04 -1.00
C MET A 90 2.68 6.06 -1.98
N ALA A 91 3.00 7.35 -1.81
CA ALA A 91 2.57 8.39 -2.75
C ALA A 91 3.12 8.12 -4.17
N GLY A 92 4.39 7.74 -4.29
CA GLY A 92 4.99 7.36 -5.57
C GLY A 92 4.29 6.15 -6.21
N HIS A 93 3.99 5.13 -5.40
CA HIS A 93 3.29 3.92 -5.85
C HIS A 93 1.86 4.22 -6.34
N LEU A 94 1.14 5.09 -5.65
CA LEU A 94 -0.26 5.42 -5.99
C LEU A 94 -0.40 6.56 -7.00
N GLN A 95 0.70 7.23 -7.40
CA GLN A 95 0.67 8.40 -8.29
C GLN A 95 0.02 8.10 -9.64
N GLU A 96 0.24 6.92 -10.19
CA GLU A 96 -0.35 6.48 -11.47
C GLU A 96 -1.88 6.39 -11.45
N ARG A 97 -2.49 6.27 -10.26
CA ARG A 97 -3.94 6.21 -10.07
C ARG A 97 -4.62 7.58 -10.16
N GLY A 98 -3.83 8.65 -10.27
CA GLY A 98 -4.31 10.02 -10.49
C GLY A 98 -4.51 10.86 -9.23
N GLU A 99 -4.96 12.11 -9.43
CA GLU A 99 -5.06 13.13 -8.38
C GLU A 99 -6.06 12.81 -7.25
N GLU A 100 -6.96 11.87 -7.48
CA GLU A 100 -7.87 11.40 -6.42
C GLU A 100 -7.14 10.55 -5.36
N TRP A 101 -5.92 10.09 -5.66
CA TRP A 101 -5.11 9.25 -4.78
C TRP A 101 -3.90 10.01 -4.24
N VAL A 102 -3.24 10.76 -5.12
CA VAL A 102 -2.06 11.55 -4.77
C VAL A 102 -2.16 12.92 -5.41
N LYS A 103 -2.09 13.97 -4.61
CA LYS A 103 -2.08 15.36 -5.05
C LYS A 103 -0.88 16.08 -4.45
N ASP A 104 -0.11 16.77 -5.30
CA ASP A 104 1.10 17.49 -4.89
C ASP A 104 2.08 16.61 -4.10
N GLY A 105 2.21 15.33 -4.50
CA GLY A 105 3.07 14.35 -3.85
C GLY A 105 2.58 13.87 -2.48
N LYS A 106 1.32 14.16 -2.12
CA LYS A 106 0.72 13.76 -0.84
C LYS A 106 -0.47 12.82 -1.06
N LEU A 107 -0.61 11.86 -0.16
CA LEU A 107 -1.75 10.95 -0.12
C LEU A 107 -3.04 11.73 0.16
N VAL A 108 -4.11 11.41 -0.56
CA VAL A 108 -5.42 12.06 -0.48
C VAL A 108 -6.38 11.17 0.29
N ILE A 109 -7.10 11.77 1.26
CA ILE A 109 -8.18 11.08 1.96
C ILE A 109 -9.39 11.00 1.03
N ARG A 110 -9.91 9.78 0.85
CA ARG A 110 -10.98 9.49 -0.10
C ARG A 110 -12.28 9.15 0.61
N ASN A 111 -13.24 10.05 0.57
CA ASN A 111 -14.56 9.83 1.15
C ASN A 111 -15.51 9.00 0.26
N LYS A 112 -15.10 8.72 -0.98
CA LYS A 112 -15.90 7.91 -1.91
C LYS A 112 -15.61 6.42 -1.71
N ASN A 113 -16.65 5.64 -1.50
CA ASN A 113 -16.57 4.18 -1.56
C ASN A 113 -16.55 3.76 -3.03
N LEU A 114 -15.42 3.25 -3.50
CA LEU A 114 -15.37 2.47 -4.72
C LEU A 114 -15.60 1.00 -4.33
N LEU A 115 -16.86 0.65 -4.10
CA LEU A 115 -17.24 -0.71 -3.71
C LEU A 115 -17.20 -1.70 -4.88
N TYR A 116 -17.11 -1.19 -6.12
CA TYR A 116 -17.23 -2.00 -7.31
C TYR A 116 -16.19 -1.62 -8.36
N SER A 117 -15.76 -2.61 -9.14
CA SER A 117 -15.02 -2.36 -10.38
C SER A 117 -15.79 -1.33 -11.23
N PRO A 118 -15.09 -0.44 -11.97
CA PRO A 118 -15.73 0.47 -12.93
C PRO A 118 -16.63 -0.27 -13.94
N ASN A 119 -16.33 -1.55 -14.19
CA ASN A 119 -17.06 -2.42 -15.10
C ASN A 119 -18.16 -3.25 -14.41
N TYR A 120 -18.35 -3.10 -13.11
CA TYR A 120 -19.43 -3.79 -12.40
C TYR A 120 -20.78 -3.15 -12.78
N PRO A 121 -21.77 -3.94 -13.23
CA PRO A 121 -23.06 -3.41 -13.60
C PRO A 121 -23.74 -2.83 -12.35
N THR A 122 -23.77 -1.50 -12.24
CA THR A 122 -24.60 -0.83 -11.24
C THR A 122 -26.05 -1.04 -11.67
N ASN A 123 -26.83 -1.77 -10.87
CA ASN A 123 -28.28 -1.77 -11.03
C ASN A 123 -28.75 -0.33 -10.89
N LYS A 124 -28.93 0.36 -12.01
CA LYS A 124 -29.69 1.60 -12.05
C LYS A 124 -31.11 1.24 -11.64
N LYS A 125 -31.47 1.54 -10.39
CA LYS A 125 -32.85 1.66 -10.00
C LYS A 125 -33.40 2.98 -10.51
#